data_25a69e32a2c63f4d988a3012ffcf41e8
#
_entry.id   25a69e32a2c63f4d988a3012ffcf41e8
#
_cell.length_a   1.000
_cell.length_b   1.000
_cell.length_c   1.000
_cell.angle_alpha   90.00
_cell.angle_beta   90.00
_cell.angle_gamma   90.00
#
_symmetry.space_group_name_H-M   'P 1'
#
loop_
_entity.id
_entity.type
_entity.pdbx_description
1 polymer ?
#
loop_
_entity_poly.entity_id
_entity_poly.type
_entity_poly.pdbx_seq_one_letter_code
_entity_poly.pdbx_strand_id
1 'polypeptide(L)'
;MKLRFLVPCLALALSTFAAQAQDNPSPVNPSNASTTGVGPGDVGLYVNPVAIHITNSMTDTGPFAFLGDNTTSREFWGANFGGYVNFFHAHGFDAGIDIRDGIVTANNARLNSFMVGARVIAKPLAESFKPYLQLSIGAGSSKAPTSPIKITRLQYGIYGGLDYTLAKHVDFRAFELGYGAVSTINSGNFNGTVSLPASRLFSISAGLVFRVP
;
A
#
# COMPACT_ATOMS: atom_id res chain seq x y z
N MET A 1 24.21 3.49 2.77
CA MET A 1 23.70 4.37 3.85
C MET A 1 22.63 3.60 4.60
N LYS A 2 22.77 3.39 5.91
CA LYS A 2 22.00 2.36 6.66
C LYS A 2 20.59 2.86 6.97
N LEU A 3 19.58 2.21 6.42
CA LEU A 3 18.14 2.42 6.57
C LEU A 3 17.61 2.26 8.03
N ARG A 4 18.45 2.32 9.02
CA ARG A 4 18.11 2.06 10.44
C ARG A 4 17.35 3.20 11.13
N PHE A 5 17.23 4.38 10.52
CA PHE A 5 16.62 5.57 11.13
C PHE A 5 15.15 5.82 10.74
N LEU A 6 14.61 5.17 9.71
CA LEU A 6 13.23 5.42 9.25
C LEU A 6 12.15 4.66 10.05
N VAL A 7 12.49 3.51 10.60
CA VAL A 7 11.55 2.70 11.38
C VAL A 7 11.12 3.35 12.71
N PRO A 8 12.02 3.98 13.50
CA PRO A 8 11.60 4.62 14.74
C PRO A 8 10.73 5.88 14.55
N CYS A 9 10.88 6.62 13.45
CA CYS A 9 10.04 7.80 13.20
C CYS A 9 8.58 7.43 12.87
N LEU A 10 8.35 6.32 12.18
CA LEU A 10 6.99 5.84 11.89
C LEU A 10 6.31 5.29 13.15
N ALA A 11 7.06 4.61 14.01
CA ALA A 11 6.58 4.12 15.30
C ALA A 11 6.24 5.27 16.27
N LEU A 12 7.01 6.37 16.24
CA LEU A 12 6.76 7.55 17.09
C LEU A 12 5.49 8.30 16.63
N ALA A 13 5.22 8.39 15.33
CA ALA A 13 4.00 9.01 14.81
C ALA A 13 2.75 8.22 15.22
N LEU A 14 2.81 6.88 15.24
CA LEU A 14 1.71 6.02 15.68
C LEU A 14 1.47 6.06 17.19
N SER A 15 2.52 6.23 18.00
CA SER A 15 2.40 6.30 19.46
C SER A 15 1.77 7.61 19.94
N THR A 16 1.94 8.72 19.24
CA THR A 16 1.28 10.00 19.59
C THR A 16 -0.23 9.97 19.34
N PHE A 17 -0.72 9.15 18.40
CA PHE A 17 -2.16 8.96 18.18
C PHE A 17 -2.82 8.11 19.29
N ALA A 18 -2.10 7.16 19.88
CA ALA A 18 -2.61 6.33 20.97
C ALA A 18 -2.67 7.07 22.31
N ALA A 19 -1.76 8.02 22.55
CA ALA A 19 -1.67 8.75 23.81
C ALA A 19 -2.80 9.79 24.02
N GLN A 20 -3.43 10.29 22.96
CA GLN A 20 -4.55 11.23 23.08
C GLN A 20 -5.90 10.57 23.37
N ALA A 21 -5.98 9.23 23.31
CA ALA A 21 -7.19 8.49 23.60
C ALA A 21 -7.39 8.16 25.11
N GLN A 22 -6.48 8.58 26.00
CA GLN A 22 -6.47 8.15 27.40
C GLN A 22 -6.77 9.24 28.42
N ASP A 23 -7.12 10.46 28.05
CA ASP A 23 -7.41 11.49 29.04
C ASP A 23 -8.93 11.67 29.28
N ASN A 24 -9.31 11.26 30.49
CA ASN A 24 -10.48 11.59 31.28
C ASN A 24 -11.76 10.75 31.06
N PRO A 25 -12.25 10.05 32.09
CA PRO A 25 -13.62 9.54 32.11
C PRO A 25 -14.59 10.72 32.37
N SER A 26 -14.81 11.54 31.38
CA SER A 26 -15.96 12.44 31.35
C SER A 26 -17.25 11.61 31.20
N PRO A 27 -18.39 12.03 31.77
CA PRO A 27 -19.65 11.33 31.66
C PRO A 27 -19.94 11.05 30.19
N VAL A 28 -20.25 9.80 29.86
CA VAL A 28 -20.47 9.30 28.50
C VAL A 28 -21.52 10.16 27.80
N ASN A 29 -21.04 11.12 27.03
CA ASN A 29 -21.88 11.92 26.16
C ASN A 29 -22.26 11.00 24.97
N PRO A 30 -23.55 10.74 24.68
CA PRO A 30 -23.96 9.84 23.60
C PRO A 30 -23.44 10.24 22.20
N SER A 31 -22.87 11.44 22.07
CA SER A 31 -22.20 11.90 20.83
C SER A 31 -20.87 11.23 20.50
N ASN A 32 -20.29 10.42 21.41
CA ASN A 32 -19.02 9.70 21.19
C ASN A 32 -19.20 8.23 20.81
N ALA A 33 -20.41 7.78 20.55
CA ALA A 33 -20.67 6.41 20.11
C ALA A 33 -20.10 6.19 18.70
N SER A 34 -19.39 5.08 18.50
CA SER A 34 -19.00 4.64 17.16
C SER A 34 -20.25 4.22 16.39
N THR A 35 -20.29 4.56 15.10
CA THR A 35 -21.39 4.20 14.21
C THR A 35 -20.90 3.29 13.09
N THR A 36 -21.76 2.44 12.59
CA THR A 36 -21.52 1.60 11.41
C THR A 36 -22.50 1.98 10.32
N GLY A 37 -22.00 2.11 9.11
CA GLY A 37 -22.79 2.48 7.93
C GLY A 37 -21.91 3.12 6.86
N VAL A 38 -22.47 3.32 5.68
CA VAL A 38 -21.79 4.02 4.57
C VAL A 38 -22.58 5.28 4.28
N GLY A 39 -21.94 6.41 4.40
CA GLY A 39 -22.52 7.72 4.13
C GLY A 39 -21.88 8.43 2.94
N PRO A 40 -22.32 9.62 2.61
CA PRO A 40 -21.72 10.45 1.57
C PRO A 40 -20.23 10.71 1.85
N GLY A 41 -19.37 10.42 0.86
CA GLY A 41 -17.92 10.62 0.96
C GLY A 41 -17.13 9.46 1.59
N ASP A 42 -17.80 8.40 2.01
CA ASP A 42 -17.16 7.20 2.56
C ASP A 42 -16.61 6.26 1.48
N VAL A 43 -17.08 6.42 0.26
CA VAL A 43 -16.60 5.68 -0.90
C VAL A 43 -15.66 6.56 -1.71
N GLY A 44 -14.46 6.05 -1.99
CA GLY A 44 -13.48 6.76 -2.81
C GLY A 44 -12.90 5.84 -3.88
N LEU A 45 -12.70 6.41 -5.08
CA LEU A 45 -11.97 5.78 -6.18
C LEU A 45 -10.67 6.56 -6.39
N TYR A 46 -9.57 5.90 -6.64
CA TYR A 46 -8.29 6.58 -6.83
C TYR A 46 -7.46 6.06 -8.00
N VAL A 47 -6.61 6.95 -8.50
CA VAL A 47 -5.57 6.65 -9.47
C VAL A 47 -4.27 7.35 -9.06
N ASN A 48 -3.20 6.56 -8.94
CA ASN A 48 -1.91 7.03 -8.45
C ASN A 48 -0.79 6.54 -9.37
N PRO A 49 -0.06 7.41 -10.07
CA PRO A 49 1.28 7.09 -10.55
C PRO A 49 2.13 6.53 -9.41
N VAL A 50 2.90 5.48 -9.69
CA VAL A 50 3.70 4.80 -8.68
C VAL A 50 5.08 4.43 -9.20
N ALA A 51 6.09 4.60 -8.34
CA ALA A 51 7.42 4.02 -8.47
C ALA A 51 7.59 2.94 -7.41
N ILE A 52 8.09 1.77 -7.82
CA ILE A 52 8.35 0.65 -6.91
C ILE A 52 9.79 0.20 -7.07
N HIS A 53 10.55 0.25 -5.98
CA HIS A 53 11.86 -0.36 -5.88
C HIS A 53 11.72 -1.78 -5.37
N ILE A 54 12.11 -2.76 -6.19
CA ILE A 54 12.03 -4.20 -5.86
C ILE A 54 13.43 -4.72 -5.61
N THR A 55 13.63 -5.46 -4.51
CA THR A 55 14.92 -6.00 -4.12
C THR A 55 14.80 -7.47 -3.75
N ASN A 56 15.70 -8.29 -4.27
CA ASN A 56 15.93 -9.68 -3.87
C ASN A 56 17.14 -9.74 -2.92
N SER A 57 17.14 -10.71 -2.02
CA SER A 57 18.28 -10.93 -1.11
C SER A 57 19.46 -11.62 -1.81
N MET A 58 19.24 -12.28 -2.93
CA MET A 58 20.25 -12.94 -3.74
C MET A 58 20.08 -12.59 -5.20
N THR A 59 21.18 -12.61 -5.93
CA THR A 59 21.20 -12.47 -7.38
C THR A 59 20.49 -13.65 -8.04
N ASP A 60 19.63 -13.38 -8.98
CA ASP A 60 18.97 -14.39 -9.80
C ASP A 60 19.59 -14.44 -11.20
N THR A 61 19.61 -15.61 -11.80
CA THR A 61 20.18 -15.84 -13.14
C THR A 61 19.24 -16.68 -13.99
N GLY A 62 19.36 -16.53 -15.31
CA GLY A 62 18.62 -17.32 -16.28
C GLY A 62 17.30 -16.71 -16.73
N PRO A 63 16.53 -17.43 -17.54
CA PRO A 63 15.38 -16.87 -18.28
C PRO A 63 14.20 -16.45 -17.39
N PHE A 64 14.18 -16.85 -16.12
CA PHE A 64 13.14 -16.50 -15.15
C PHE A 64 13.59 -15.43 -14.15
N ALA A 65 14.79 -14.85 -14.32
CA ALA A 65 15.27 -13.77 -13.47
C ALA A 65 14.34 -12.55 -13.56
N PHE A 66 13.49 -12.37 -12.57
CA PHE A 66 12.43 -11.33 -12.58
C PHE A 66 13.02 -9.92 -12.64
N LEU A 67 14.05 -9.65 -11.85
CA LEU A 67 14.72 -8.36 -11.85
C LEU A 67 15.71 -8.19 -13.01
N GLY A 68 15.99 -9.24 -13.75
CA GLY A 68 16.99 -9.35 -14.79
C GLY A 68 18.20 -10.13 -14.34
N ASP A 69 18.94 -10.65 -15.32
CA ASP A 69 20.11 -11.48 -15.07
C ASP A 69 21.19 -10.72 -14.28
N ASN A 70 21.77 -11.38 -13.29
CA ASN A 70 22.79 -10.83 -12.38
C ASN A 70 22.39 -9.55 -11.63
N THR A 71 21.07 -9.34 -11.38
CA THR A 71 20.55 -8.13 -10.74
C THR A 71 19.84 -8.47 -9.43
N THR A 72 20.13 -7.72 -8.37
CA THR A 72 19.47 -7.88 -7.06
C THR A 72 18.37 -6.84 -6.78
N SER A 73 18.32 -5.75 -7.56
CA SER A 73 17.30 -4.72 -7.40
C SER A 73 16.95 -4.04 -8.71
N ARG A 74 15.71 -3.55 -8.82
CA ARG A 74 15.25 -2.80 -9.97
C ARG A 74 14.10 -1.87 -9.62
N GLU A 75 14.03 -0.74 -10.32
CA GLU A 75 12.92 0.19 -10.24
C GLU A 75 11.88 -0.10 -11.31
N PHE A 76 10.63 -0.11 -10.91
CA PHE A 76 9.45 -0.29 -11.73
C PHE A 76 8.59 0.96 -11.66
N TRP A 77 8.00 1.34 -12.79
CA TRP A 77 7.11 2.49 -12.91
C TRP A 77 5.77 2.07 -13.47
N GLY A 78 4.71 2.73 -13.01
CA GLY A 78 3.37 2.43 -13.48
C GLY A 78 2.30 3.21 -12.73
N ALA A 79 1.16 2.55 -12.52
CA ALA A 79 0.04 3.15 -11.82
C ALA A 79 -0.68 2.13 -10.93
N ASN A 80 -1.22 2.63 -9.83
CA ASN A 80 -2.20 1.93 -8.98
C ASN A 80 -3.58 2.54 -9.21
N PHE A 81 -4.58 1.68 -9.29
CA PHE A 81 -6.00 2.02 -9.32
C PHE A 81 -6.67 1.33 -8.16
N GLY A 82 -7.70 1.94 -7.61
CA GLY A 82 -8.39 1.27 -6.53
C GLY A 82 -9.57 2.07 -6.02
N GLY A 83 -10.19 1.50 -5.01
CA GLY A 83 -11.26 2.16 -4.31
C GLY A 83 -11.37 1.64 -2.89
N TYR A 84 -11.95 2.45 -2.04
CA TYR A 84 -12.20 2.10 -0.65
C TYR A 84 -13.62 2.42 -0.25
N VAL A 85 -14.07 1.72 0.79
CA VAL A 85 -15.34 1.98 1.46
C VAL A 85 -15.06 2.02 2.96
N ASN A 86 -15.31 3.17 3.59
CA ASN A 86 -15.31 3.30 5.03
C ASN A 86 -16.72 2.97 5.53
N PHE A 87 -16.83 2.13 6.53
CA PHE A 87 -18.13 1.69 7.08
C PHE A 87 -18.17 1.71 8.60
N PHE A 88 -17.05 1.95 9.24
CA PHE A 88 -16.95 2.10 10.69
C PHE A 88 -16.42 3.49 11.01
N HIS A 89 -17.17 4.24 11.84
CA HIS A 89 -16.86 5.63 12.20
C HIS A 89 -16.73 5.74 13.72
N ALA A 90 -15.55 6.10 14.18
CA ALA A 90 -15.26 6.39 15.58
C ALA A 90 -14.95 7.89 15.77
N HIS A 91 -14.79 8.33 17.00
CA HIS A 91 -14.52 9.74 17.29
C HIS A 91 -13.25 10.28 16.60
N GLY A 92 -12.18 9.49 16.54
CA GLY A 92 -10.87 9.92 16.00
C GLY A 92 -10.49 9.31 14.66
N PHE A 93 -11.23 8.33 14.15
CA PHE A 93 -10.88 7.64 12.90
C PHE A 93 -12.09 6.99 12.23
N ASP A 94 -11.94 6.73 10.94
CA ASP A 94 -12.83 5.87 10.18
C ASP A 94 -12.05 4.63 9.71
N ALA A 95 -12.73 3.49 9.60
CA ALA A 95 -12.13 2.26 9.12
C ALA A 95 -12.98 1.61 8.03
N GLY A 96 -12.32 0.90 7.13
CA GLY A 96 -12.97 0.32 5.98
C GLY A 96 -12.11 -0.69 5.24
N ILE A 97 -12.55 -1.02 4.04
CA ILE A 97 -11.88 -1.93 3.14
C ILE A 97 -11.40 -1.15 1.93
N ASP A 98 -10.21 -1.50 1.44
CA ASP A 98 -9.61 -1.00 0.20
C ASP A 98 -9.36 -2.15 -0.76
N ILE A 99 -9.66 -1.93 -2.04
CA ILE A 99 -9.33 -2.84 -3.14
C ILE A 99 -8.39 -2.07 -4.07
N ARG A 100 -7.26 -2.69 -4.39
CA ARG A 100 -6.19 -2.09 -5.17
C ARG A 100 -5.75 -3.00 -6.30
N ASP A 101 -5.66 -2.45 -7.49
CA ASP A 101 -4.97 -3.03 -8.64
C ASP A 101 -3.76 -2.18 -9.01
N GLY A 102 -2.65 -2.82 -9.39
CA GLY A 102 -1.41 -2.15 -9.74
C GLY A 102 -0.76 -2.78 -10.97
N ILE A 103 -0.29 -1.92 -11.88
CA ILE A 103 0.44 -2.34 -13.07
C ILE A 103 1.73 -1.55 -13.13
N VAL A 104 2.86 -2.25 -12.99
CA VAL A 104 4.19 -1.62 -13.08
C VAL A 104 5.11 -2.42 -14.01
N THR A 105 6.00 -1.70 -14.67
CA THR A 105 6.91 -2.27 -15.68
C THR A 105 8.33 -1.73 -15.54
N ALA A 106 9.32 -2.55 -15.92
CA ALA A 106 10.72 -2.16 -16.02
C ALA A 106 11.44 -3.02 -17.04
N ASN A 107 11.96 -2.46 -18.13
CA ASN A 107 12.77 -3.19 -19.14
C ASN A 107 12.17 -4.55 -19.53
N ASN A 108 10.92 -4.60 -19.98
CA ASN A 108 10.13 -5.78 -20.33
C ASN A 108 9.72 -6.69 -19.16
N ALA A 109 10.24 -6.50 -17.95
CA ALA A 109 9.67 -7.08 -16.74
C ALA A 109 8.35 -6.40 -16.40
N ARG A 110 7.40 -7.14 -15.82
CA ARG A 110 6.11 -6.60 -15.40
C ARG A 110 5.68 -7.23 -14.08
N LEU A 111 5.11 -6.42 -13.22
CA LEU A 111 4.38 -6.87 -12.04
C LEU A 111 2.97 -6.30 -12.09
N ASN A 112 1.97 -7.18 -12.09
CA ASN A 112 0.58 -6.83 -11.90
C ASN A 112 0.16 -7.31 -10.52
N SER A 113 -0.51 -6.47 -9.77
CA SER A 113 -0.91 -6.74 -8.38
C SER A 113 -2.41 -6.52 -8.21
N PHE A 114 -3.08 -7.45 -7.57
CA PHE A 114 -4.45 -7.26 -7.10
C PHE A 114 -4.50 -7.57 -5.61
N MET A 115 -4.90 -6.58 -4.81
CA MET A 115 -4.87 -6.69 -3.35
C MET A 115 -6.16 -6.16 -2.73
N VAL A 116 -6.53 -6.75 -1.59
CA VAL A 116 -7.60 -6.30 -0.72
C VAL A 116 -7.00 -6.02 0.64
N GLY A 117 -7.44 -4.97 1.32
CA GLY A 117 -6.86 -4.56 2.59
C GLY A 117 -7.85 -3.90 3.53
N ALA A 118 -7.46 -3.88 4.81
CA ALA A 118 -8.09 -3.04 5.81
C ALA A 118 -7.42 -1.66 5.79
N ARG A 119 -8.22 -0.62 5.79
CA ARG A 119 -7.79 0.79 5.81
C ARG A 119 -8.33 1.48 7.04
N VAL A 120 -7.51 2.28 7.67
CA VAL A 120 -7.89 3.20 8.74
C VAL A 120 -7.44 4.60 8.33
N ILE A 121 -8.35 5.56 8.39
CA ILE A 121 -8.10 6.95 8.11
C ILE A 121 -8.38 7.77 9.38
N ALA A 122 -7.41 8.56 9.82
CA ALA A 122 -7.64 9.45 10.93
C ALA A 122 -8.54 10.62 10.50
N LYS A 123 -9.46 11.02 11.36
CA LYS A 123 -10.24 12.22 11.16
C LYS A 123 -9.31 13.43 11.13
N PRO A 124 -9.63 14.44 10.31
CA PRO A 124 -8.68 15.52 10.04
C PRO A 124 -8.17 16.20 11.32
N LEU A 125 -6.86 16.27 11.45
CA LEU A 125 -6.18 17.08 12.47
C LEU A 125 -6.32 18.58 12.19
N ALA A 126 -6.46 18.93 10.91
CA ALA A 126 -6.91 20.21 10.38
C ALA A 126 -7.87 19.86 9.24
N GLU A 127 -8.87 20.69 8.97
CA GLU A 127 -10.04 20.40 8.12
C GLU A 127 -9.77 19.72 6.76
N SER A 128 -8.50 19.68 6.31
CA SER A 128 -8.13 19.22 4.98
C SER A 128 -7.19 18.01 4.94
N PHE A 129 -6.48 17.67 6.02
CA PHE A 129 -5.45 16.60 6.02
C PHE A 129 -5.99 15.32 6.62
N LYS A 130 -5.91 14.23 5.88
CA LYS A 130 -6.44 12.90 6.22
C LYS A 130 -5.34 11.86 6.13
N PRO A 131 -4.53 11.66 7.18
CA PRO A 131 -3.56 10.59 7.20
C PRO A 131 -4.26 9.24 7.29
N TYR A 132 -3.70 8.22 6.60
CA TYR A 132 -4.24 6.88 6.62
C TYR A 132 -3.15 5.82 6.69
N LEU A 133 -3.57 4.66 7.16
CA LEU A 133 -2.78 3.44 7.17
C LEU A 133 -3.61 2.30 6.59
N GLN A 134 -2.95 1.41 5.82
CA GLN A 134 -3.60 0.30 5.15
C GLN A 134 -2.72 -0.94 5.22
N LEU A 135 -3.34 -2.08 5.52
CA LEU A 135 -2.73 -3.40 5.42
C LEU A 135 -3.41 -4.16 4.31
N SER A 136 -2.66 -4.70 3.35
CA SER A 136 -3.22 -5.38 2.18
C SER A 136 -2.56 -6.71 1.91
N ILE A 137 -3.36 -7.64 1.40
CA ILE A 137 -2.94 -8.97 0.97
C ILE A 137 -3.61 -9.29 -0.36
N GLY A 138 -2.95 -10.06 -1.21
CA GLY A 138 -3.50 -10.41 -2.51
C GLY A 138 -2.53 -11.19 -3.38
N ALA A 139 -2.64 -11.01 -4.67
CA ALA A 139 -1.86 -11.71 -5.68
C ALA A 139 -0.99 -10.75 -6.50
N GLY A 140 0.28 -11.08 -6.64
CA GLY A 140 1.22 -10.45 -7.54
C GLY A 140 1.57 -11.37 -8.70
N SER A 141 1.31 -10.94 -9.93
CA SER A 141 1.67 -11.67 -11.15
C SER A 141 2.92 -11.07 -11.76
N SER A 142 4.04 -11.75 -11.62
CA SER A 142 5.34 -11.32 -12.14
C SER A 142 5.64 -11.96 -13.50
N LYS A 143 6.28 -11.19 -14.37
CA LYS A 143 6.81 -11.63 -15.66
C LYS A 143 8.26 -11.17 -15.79
N ALA A 144 9.18 -12.12 -16.04
CA ALA A 144 10.59 -11.80 -16.28
C ALA A 144 10.81 -11.13 -17.65
N PRO A 145 11.89 -10.34 -17.84
CA PRO A 145 12.17 -9.63 -19.09
C PRO A 145 12.27 -10.53 -20.32
N THR A 146 12.86 -11.71 -20.16
CA THR A 146 13.20 -12.67 -21.23
C THR A 146 12.21 -13.82 -21.34
N SER A 147 11.21 -13.91 -20.47
CA SER A 147 10.24 -15.01 -20.46
C SER A 147 8.82 -14.51 -20.79
N PRO A 148 8.06 -15.23 -21.62
CA PRO A 148 6.63 -14.96 -21.81
C PRO A 148 5.77 -15.42 -20.65
N ILE A 149 6.32 -16.22 -19.73
CA ILE A 149 5.57 -16.87 -18.65
C ILE A 149 5.27 -15.86 -17.56
N LYS A 150 4.00 -15.83 -17.13
CA LYS A 150 3.52 -15.05 -15.99
C LYS A 150 3.27 -16.01 -14.82
N ILE A 151 3.72 -15.62 -13.64
CA ILE A 151 3.56 -16.42 -12.44
C ILE A 151 2.93 -15.59 -11.33
N THR A 152 1.80 -16.08 -10.85
CA THR A 152 1.04 -15.42 -9.81
C THR A 152 1.38 -16.02 -8.45
N ARG A 153 1.74 -15.16 -7.49
CA ARG A 153 2.12 -15.51 -6.13
C ARG A 153 1.47 -14.57 -5.13
N LEU A 154 1.54 -14.98 -3.87
CA LEU A 154 1.06 -14.14 -2.76
C LEU A 154 1.87 -12.85 -2.70
N GLN A 155 1.16 -11.75 -2.53
CA GLN A 155 1.69 -10.42 -2.26
C GLN A 155 1.01 -9.84 -1.03
N TYR A 156 1.76 -9.15 -0.20
CA TYR A 156 1.24 -8.42 0.95
C TYR A 156 2.04 -7.15 1.17
N GLY A 157 1.43 -6.18 1.84
CA GLY A 157 2.10 -4.92 2.14
C GLY A 157 1.34 -4.04 3.12
N ILE A 158 2.08 -3.09 3.67
CA ILE A 158 1.59 -1.98 4.48
C ILE A 158 1.79 -0.69 3.69
N TYR A 159 0.78 0.16 3.69
CA TYR A 159 0.78 1.45 3.01
C TYR A 159 0.36 2.54 3.98
N GLY A 160 1.05 3.66 3.93
CA GLY A 160 0.70 4.84 4.72
C GLY A 160 0.77 6.07 3.85
N GLY A 161 -0.18 6.97 3.98
CA GLY A 161 -0.24 8.15 3.13
C GLY A 161 -1.03 9.29 3.75
N LEU A 162 -1.08 10.37 2.99
CA LEU A 162 -1.76 11.61 3.35
C LEU A 162 -2.63 12.06 2.18
N ASP A 163 -3.94 12.08 2.40
CA ASP A 163 -4.91 12.64 1.47
C ASP A 163 -5.23 14.09 1.92
N TYR A 164 -5.22 15.04 0.98
CA TYR A 164 -5.54 16.45 1.19
C TYR A 164 -6.80 16.82 0.42
N THR A 165 -7.80 17.40 1.08
CA THR A 165 -9.06 17.78 0.46
C THR A 165 -8.86 19.00 -0.43
N LEU A 166 -8.98 18.82 -1.76
CA LEU A 166 -8.95 19.89 -2.75
C LEU A 166 -10.32 20.50 -3.00
N ALA A 167 -11.35 19.65 -3.05
CA ALA A 167 -12.72 20.04 -3.33
C ALA A 167 -13.70 19.07 -2.66
N LYS A 168 -15.00 19.39 -2.70
CA LYS A 168 -16.06 18.59 -2.06
C LYS A 168 -15.99 17.09 -2.38
N HIS A 169 -15.59 16.72 -3.59
CA HIS A 169 -15.54 15.34 -4.07
C HIS A 169 -14.16 14.88 -4.57
N VAL A 170 -13.12 15.69 -4.34
CA VAL A 170 -11.77 15.39 -4.82
C VAL A 170 -10.77 15.65 -3.71
N ASP A 171 -10.01 14.61 -3.37
CA ASP A 171 -8.83 14.69 -2.52
C ASP A 171 -7.56 14.47 -3.38
N PHE A 172 -6.52 15.16 -3.02
CA PHE A 172 -5.18 14.94 -3.56
C PHE A 172 -4.40 14.03 -2.60
N ARG A 173 -3.99 12.86 -3.08
CA ARG A 173 -3.05 12.03 -2.34
C ARG A 173 -1.66 12.62 -2.49
N ALA A 174 -1.24 13.38 -1.49
CA ALA A 174 0.02 14.11 -1.52
C ALA A 174 1.21 13.15 -1.62
N PHE A 175 1.15 12.06 -0.86
CA PHE A 175 2.06 10.92 -0.98
C PHE A 175 1.42 9.67 -0.37
N GLU A 176 1.89 8.52 -0.85
CA GLU A 176 1.69 7.23 -0.23
C GLU A 176 3.02 6.47 -0.28
N LEU A 177 3.45 5.95 0.85
CA LEU A 177 4.61 5.08 0.99
C LEU A 177 4.11 3.67 1.25
N GLY A 178 4.69 2.70 0.57
CA GLY A 178 4.35 1.29 0.75
C GLY A 178 5.59 0.44 0.98
N TYR A 179 5.46 -0.54 1.86
CA TYR A 179 6.45 -1.58 2.07
C TYR A 179 5.78 -2.94 2.10
N GLY A 180 6.31 -3.89 1.32
CA GLY A 180 5.70 -5.20 1.21
C GLY A 180 6.63 -6.25 0.64
N ALA A 181 6.04 -7.39 0.30
CA ALA A 181 6.75 -8.48 -0.33
C ALA A 181 5.86 -9.23 -1.31
N VAL A 182 6.49 -9.78 -2.35
CA VAL A 182 5.87 -10.69 -3.31
C VAL A 182 6.80 -11.87 -3.56
N SER A 183 6.26 -13.09 -3.59
CA SER A 183 7.01 -14.26 -4.04
C SER A 183 7.20 -14.16 -5.56
N THR A 184 8.43 -14.02 -6.02
CA THR A 184 8.76 -14.04 -7.45
C THR A 184 9.32 -15.38 -7.87
N ILE A 185 9.36 -15.65 -9.15
CA ILE A 185 10.00 -16.85 -9.68
C ILE A 185 11.40 -16.53 -10.18
N ASN A 186 12.28 -17.49 -9.97
CA ASN A 186 13.59 -17.54 -10.57
C ASN A 186 13.87 -18.97 -11.08
N SER A 187 14.99 -19.15 -11.77
CA SER A 187 15.36 -20.45 -12.33
C SER A 187 15.54 -21.53 -11.27
N GLY A 188 16.05 -21.18 -10.09
CA GLY A 188 16.27 -22.13 -9.00
C GLY A 188 14.97 -22.64 -8.40
N ASN A 189 14.05 -21.77 -8.02
CA ASN A 189 12.79 -22.18 -7.40
C ASN A 189 11.78 -22.72 -8.41
N PHE A 190 11.92 -22.42 -9.70
CA PHE A 190 11.15 -23.05 -10.76
C PHE A 190 11.48 -24.53 -10.90
N ASN A 191 12.76 -24.87 -10.82
CA ASN A 191 13.23 -26.25 -10.89
C ASN A 191 13.18 -27.00 -9.55
N GLY A 192 12.73 -26.35 -8.48
CA GLY A 192 12.67 -26.92 -7.14
C GLY A 192 14.03 -27.14 -6.46
N THR A 193 15.09 -26.59 -7.01
CA THR A 193 16.46 -26.75 -6.50
C THR A 193 16.86 -25.72 -5.46
N VAL A 194 16.33 -24.51 -5.57
CA VAL A 194 16.60 -23.40 -4.64
C VAL A 194 15.32 -22.61 -4.37
N SER A 195 15.02 -22.35 -3.11
CA SER A 195 13.95 -21.45 -2.71
C SER A 195 14.54 -20.07 -2.42
N LEU A 196 14.27 -19.09 -3.28
CA LEU A 196 14.58 -17.69 -2.96
C LEU A 196 13.52 -17.08 -2.04
N PRO A 197 13.93 -16.24 -1.11
CA PRO A 197 12.98 -15.47 -0.31
C PRO A 197 12.16 -14.54 -1.20
N ALA A 198 11.00 -14.14 -0.72
CA ALA A 198 10.14 -13.18 -1.40
C ALA A 198 10.88 -11.88 -1.70
N SER A 199 10.63 -11.30 -2.87
CA SER A 199 11.13 -9.98 -3.24
C SER A 199 10.49 -8.93 -2.36
N ARG A 200 11.30 -8.01 -1.84
CA ARG A 200 10.84 -6.87 -1.05
C ARG A 200 10.48 -5.73 -1.98
N LEU A 201 9.37 -5.06 -1.68
CA LEU A 201 8.88 -3.92 -2.45
C LEU A 201 8.87 -2.70 -1.54
N PHE A 202 9.46 -1.62 -2.02
CA PHE A 202 9.28 -0.29 -1.45
C PHE A 202 8.65 0.59 -2.54
N SER A 203 7.51 1.20 -2.25
CA SER A 203 6.78 2.02 -3.22
C SER A 203 6.57 3.43 -2.72
N ILE A 204 6.56 4.36 -3.67
CA ILE A 204 6.12 5.74 -3.48
C ILE A 204 5.13 6.09 -4.58
N SER A 205 4.03 6.71 -4.19
CA SER A 205 3.02 7.20 -5.14
C SER A 205 2.40 8.50 -4.68
N ALA A 206 1.79 9.23 -5.61
CA ALA A 206 0.93 10.38 -5.38
C ALA A 206 -0.20 10.32 -6.41
N GLY A 207 -1.33 11.01 -6.16
CA GLY A 207 -2.42 10.95 -7.14
C GLY A 207 -3.70 11.64 -6.70
N LEU A 208 -4.81 11.20 -7.27
CA LEU A 208 -6.13 11.76 -7.02
C LEU A 208 -7.08 10.71 -6.46
N VAL A 209 -7.94 11.15 -5.56
CA VAL A 209 -9.01 10.36 -4.97
C VAL A 209 -10.34 11.07 -5.24
N PHE A 210 -11.26 10.39 -5.86
CA PHE A 210 -12.60 10.87 -6.17
C PHE A 210 -13.58 10.26 -5.16
N ARG A 211 -14.19 11.10 -4.34
CA ARG A 211 -15.18 10.67 -3.35
C ARG A 211 -16.58 10.67 -3.97
N VAL A 212 -17.26 9.56 -3.81
CA VAL A 212 -18.66 9.43 -4.23
C VAL A 212 -19.55 10.24 -3.26
N PRO A 213 -20.47 11.05 -3.78
CA PRO A 213 -21.37 11.87 -2.96
C PRO A 213 -22.36 11.04 -2.14
#